data_316300e1cf776d5b530d7eee157d1031
#
_entry.id   316300e1cf776d5b530d7eee157d1031
#
_cell.length_a   1.000
_cell.length_b   1.000
_cell.length_c   1.000
_cell.angle_alpha   90.00
_cell.angle_beta   90.00
_cell.angle_gamma   90.00
#
_symmetry.space_group_name_H-M   'P 1'
#
loop_
_entity.id
_entity.type
_entity.pdbx_description
1 polymer ?
#
loop_
_entity_poly.entity_id
_entity_poly.type
_entity_poly.pdbx_seq_one_letter_code
_entity_poly.pdbx_strand_id
1 'polypeptide(L)'
;MAAILLSAEQSSPAGSPAPPRSTYCNPLAIPNYPVGKRVRDIVPGTPVGATDLWLQDHTEQFRELADVTVLWHEGKWYMYPSVDMAWVSSDGGISWQHHPLNIRDIGYAPTIVRHKGRFLLMASESEVYTADSPLGPFKPIGKIPLPPGLPSQIDPMLFSDDDGRLYYYWGCTPTGGIYVVELDADHPTRLLGKPVKLLGFEPERFPWQRTGDWNEDPNQGWIEGSWMLKRNGTYYLTYSAGGTENRTYAVGCLTSKSPTGPFTPQKNNPILRSTEGLITGTAHGSFAEGPNHSLWAFYTVRAGVVHGFERRLGMDPAYIGKDGELHVKPPSSTPQRFTDTSEGATAAGWVPLNANRWTSATTAAGNLSSRLAVDNDLRTWWQPQVGDAAPALTSALVSNATVRAIRIVWRDIGLNTAKGLAPGPFRYKVEVQNASGAWVIALDRGSSTEDFLIDYRECSPTSGTAARLVILGAPKGITPGVAEFTVFGEAAKR
;
A
#
# COMPACT_ATOMS: atom_id res chain seq x y z
N MET A 1 -11.96 48.93 -48.10
CA MET A 1 -10.87 48.04 -47.70
C MET A 1 -10.84 47.95 -46.16
N ALA A 2 -11.34 46.88 -45.63
CA ALA A 2 -11.32 46.65 -44.17
C ALA A 2 -10.19 45.65 -43.89
N ALA A 3 -9.20 46.06 -43.11
CA ALA A 3 -8.11 45.22 -42.70
C ALA A 3 -8.56 44.31 -41.51
N ILE A 4 -8.55 42.97 -41.73
CA ILE A 4 -8.74 41.98 -40.71
C ILE A 4 -7.41 41.82 -39.98
N LEU A 5 -7.38 42.20 -38.70
CA LEU A 5 -6.28 41.90 -37.79
C LEU A 5 -6.48 40.46 -37.31
N LEU A 6 -5.66 39.54 -37.79
CA LEU A 6 -5.48 38.20 -37.23
C LEU A 6 -4.64 38.33 -35.95
N SER A 7 -5.26 38.11 -34.80
CA SER A 7 -4.54 37.92 -33.55
C SER A 7 -3.86 36.54 -33.55
N ALA A 8 -2.54 36.50 -33.54
CA ALA A 8 -1.77 35.29 -33.35
C ALA A 8 -1.97 34.79 -31.92
N GLU A 9 -2.63 33.62 -31.78
CA GLU A 9 -2.59 32.87 -30.52
C GLU A 9 -1.16 32.44 -30.23
N GLN A 10 -0.56 33.01 -29.22
CA GLN A 10 0.71 32.53 -28.69
C GLN A 10 0.48 31.16 -28.05
N SER A 11 0.90 30.10 -28.72
CA SER A 11 1.03 28.76 -28.14
C SER A 11 2.00 28.83 -26.97
N SER A 12 1.50 28.60 -25.76
CA SER A 12 2.34 28.42 -24.57
C SER A 12 3.32 27.27 -24.82
N PRO A 13 4.59 27.40 -24.46
CA PRO A 13 5.55 26.32 -24.63
C PRO A 13 5.08 25.10 -23.84
N ALA A 14 5.14 23.94 -24.48
CA ALA A 14 4.90 22.65 -23.82
C ALA A 14 5.78 22.57 -22.58
N GLY A 15 5.17 22.33 -21.42
CA GLY A 15 5.89 22.22 -20.16
C GLY A 15 6.99 21.16 -20.28
N SER A 16 8.16 21.43 -19.71
CA SER A 16 9.23 20.45 -19.62
C SER A 16 8.73 19.18 -18.95
N PRO A 17 9.13 17.98 -19.39
CA PRO A 17 8.76 16.74 -18.73
C PRO A 17 9.15 16.80 -17.25
N ALA A 18 8.32 16.25 -16.38
CA ALA A 18 8.62 16.18 -14.96
C ALA A 18 9.98 15.50 -14.73
N PRO A 19 10.81 15.99 -13.81
CA PRO A 19 12.08 15.35 -13.50
C PRO A 19 11.86 13.91 -13.04
N PRO A 20 12.82 13.00 -13.27
CA PRO A 20 12.75 11.65 -12.73
C PRO A 20 12.66 11.72 -11.21
N ARG A 21 11.85 10.84 -10.62
CA ARG A 21 11.70 10.79 -9.15
C ARG A 21 13.00 10.34 -8.48
N SER A 22 13.33 10.96 -7.37
CA SER A 22 14.44 10.60 -6.48
C SER A 22 13.98 10.20 -5.11
N THR A 23 12.66 10.27 -4.87
CA THR A 23 12.00 9.99 -3.59
C THR A 23 10.78 9.11 -3.80
N TYR A 24 10.39 8.37 -2.75
CA TYR A 24 9.07 7.75 -2.64
C TYR A 24 8.25 8.48 -1.57
N CYS A 25 6.93 8.24 -1.56
CA CYS A 25 6.02 8.79 -0.56
C CYS A 25 4.88 7.82 -0.29
N ASN A 26 4.58 7.56 0.98
CA ASN A 26 3.43 6.73 1.36
C ASN A 26 2.12 7.54 1.36
N PRO A 27 0.97 6.91 1.04
CA PRO A 27 0.87 5.57 0.50
C PRO A 27 1.56 5.47 -0.86
N LEU A 28 2.09 4.28 -1.20
CA LEU A 28 2.94 4.09 -2.38
C LEU A 28 2.22 4.42 -3.69
N ALA A 29 2.87 5.21 -4.54
CA ALA A 29 2.41 5.51 -5.89
C ALA A 29 2.72 4.34 -6.84
N ILE A 30 1.78 3.41 -6.94
CA ILE A 30 1.86 2.18 -7.71
C ILE A 30 0.87 2.27 -8.88
N PRO A 31 1.26 1.96 -10.12
CA PRO A 31 0.34 1.97 -11.26
C PRO A 31 -0.62 0.79 -11.21
N ASN A 32 -1.80 0.97 -11.86
CA ASN A 32 -2.78 -0.10 -12.09
C ASN A 32 -3.30 -0.76 -10.79
N TYR A 33 -3.64 0.05 -9.78
CA TYR A 33 -4.37 -0.46 -8.61
C TYR A 33 -5.63 -1.21 -9.08
N PRO A 34 -5.79 -2.49 -8.75
CA PRO A 34 -6.93 -3.27 -9.22
C PRO A 34 -8.21 -2.89 -8.48
N VAL A 35 -9.33 -3.21 -9.07
CA VAL A 35 -10.60 -3.31 -8.34
C VAL A 35 -10.50 -4.47 -7.37
N GLY A 36 -11.08 -4.32 -6.20
CA GLY A 36 -11.01 -5.32 -5.14
C GLY A 36 -11.34 -6.73 -5.64
N LYS A 37 -10.49 -7.69 -5.32
CA LYS A 37 -10.52 -9.05 -5.91
C LYS A 37 -11.89 -9.71 -5.75
N ARG A 38 -12.47 -9.66 -4.57
CA ARG A 38 -13.77 -10.31 -4.30
C ARG A 38 -14.94 -9.70 -5.06
N VAL A 39 -14.86 -8.43 -5.42
CA VAL A 39 -15.85 -7.78 -6.27
C VAL A 39 -15.80 -8.29 -7.70
N ARG A 40 -14.61 -8.66 -8.19
CA ARG A 40 -14.44 -9.25 -9.55
C ARG A 40 -14.95 -10.68 -9.62
N ASP A 41 -14.80 -11.43 -8.53
CA ASP A 41 -15.06 -12.87 -8.47
C ASP A 41 -16.54 -13.20 -8.24
N ILE A 42 -17.39 -12.21 -7.97
CA ILE A 42 -18.83 -12.40 -7.85
C ILE A 42 -19.43 -12.56 -9.26
N VAL A 43 -19.49 -13.80 -9.70
CA VAL A 43 -20.18 -14.16 -10.94
C VAL A 43 -21.65 -14.49 -10.60
N PRO A 44 -22.64 -13.87 -11.24
CA PRO A 44 -24.04 -14.19 -11.00
C PRO A 44 -24.33 -15.69 -11.16
N GLY A 45 -24.94 -16.29 -10.13
CA GLY A 45 -25.29 -17.72 -10.11
C GLY A 45 -24.21 -18.65 -9.54
N THR A 46 -23.02 -18.16 -9.19
CA THR A 46 -22.02 -18.94 -8.48
C THR A 46 -22.37 -18.99 -6.98
N PRO A 47 -22.32 -20.16 -6.31
CA PRO A 47 -22.47 -20.22 -4.88
C PRO A 47 -21.37 -19.41 -4.21
N VAL A 48 -21.73 -18.41 -3.44
CA VAL A 48 -20.80 -17.55 -2.74
C VAL A 48 -20.56 -18.11 -1.35
N GLY A 49 -19.31 -18.18 -0.94
CA GLY A 49 -18.96 -18.54 0.42
C GLY A 49 -19.53 -17.55 1.44
N ALA A 50 -19.78 -18.00 2.68
CA ALA A 50 -20.34 -17.14 3.72
C ALA A 50 -19.54 -15.84 3.94
N THR A 51 -18.23 -15.89 3.72
CA THR A 51 -17.32 -14.74 3.81
C THR A 51 -17.51 -13.71 2.70
N ASP A 52 -18.22 -14.05 1.61
CA ASP A 52 -18.40 -13.15 0.47
C ASP A 52 -19.81 -12.51 0.44
N LEU A 53 -20.73 -12.98 1.29
CA LEU A 53 -22.11 -12.47 1.35
C LEU A 53 -22.17 -10.97 1.65
N TRP A 54 -21.32 -10.47 2.53
CA TRP A 54 -21.27 -9.06 2.89
C TRP A 54 -20.71 -8.14 1.77
N LEU A 55 -19.93 -8.68 0.83
CA LEU A 55 -19.48 -7.93 -0.35
C LEU A 55 -20.60 -7.74 -1.39
N GLN A 56 -21.60 -8.61 -1.42
CA GLN A 56 -22.70 -8.54 -2.35
C GLN A 56 -23.66 -7.37 -2.08
N ASP A 57 -23.73 -6.93 -0.82
CA ASP A 57 -24.60 -5.81 -0.41
C ASP A 57 -24.01 -4.44 -0.78
N HIS A 58 -22.73 -4.39 -1.20
CA HIS A 58 -22.09 -3.15 -1.59
C HIS A 58 -22.35 -2.83 -3.07
N THR A 59 -23.06 -1.75 -3.31
CA THR A 59 -23.34 -1.24 -4.67
C THR A 59 -22.15 -0.52 -5.28
N GLU A 60 -21.19 -0.11 -4.47
CA GLU A 60 -19.99 0.62 -4.89
C GLU A 60 -18.77 -0.31 -4.88
N GLN A 61 -18.02 -0.28 -5.97
CA GLN A 61 -16.75 -0.95 -6.08
C GLN A 61 -15.62 -0.03 -5.59
N PHE A 62 -14.55 -0.63 -5.11
CA PHE A 62 -13.36 0.08 -4.63
C PHE A 62 -12.10 -0.58 -5.17
N ARG A 63 -11.00 0.13 -5.09
CA ARG A 63 -9.68 -0.37 -5.47
C ARG A 63 -8.86 -0.64 -4.22
N GLU A 64 -8.16 -1.77 -4.19
CA GLU A 64 -7.32 -2.14 -3.06
C GLU A 64 -6.02 -2.81 -3.46
N LEU A 65 -5.02 -2.67 -2.60
CA LEU A 65 -3.84 -3.53 -2.48
C LEU A 65 -3.50 -3.67 -1.01
N ALA A 66 -3.21 -4.90 -0.57
CA ALA A 66 -2.97 -5.21 0.84
C ALA A 66 -2.15 -6.48 1.02
N ASP A 67 -1.83 -6.85 2.26
CA ASP A 67 -1.30 -8.14 2.66
C ASP A 67 -0.07 -8.52 1.81
N VAL A 68 0.90 -7.61 1.75
CA VAL A 68 1.95 -7.63 0.75
C VAL A 68 3.15 -8.47 1.16
N THR A 69 3.57 -9.35 0.27
CA THR A 69 4.89 -9.98 0.30
C THR A 69 5.83 -9.31 -0.69
N VAL A 70 7.05 -9.02 -0.27
CA VAL A 70 8.10 -8.47 -1.12
C VAL A 70 9.33 -9.36 -1.08
N LEU A 71 9.84 -9.71 -2.27
CA LEU A 71 11.05 -10.48 -2.47
C LEU A 71 12.14 -9.60 -3.08
N TRP A 72 13.33 -9.61 -2.48
CA TRP A 72 14.54 -9.06 -3.09
C TRP A 72 15.26 -10.14 -3.90
N HIS A 73 15.44 -9.92 -5.19
CA HIS A 73 16.13 -10.86 -6.07
C HIS A 73 16.83 -10.11 -7.22
N GLU A 74 18.11 -10.43 -7.44
CA GLU A 74 18.93 -9.87 -8.54
C GLU A 74 18.83 -8.35 -8.67
N GLY A 75 18.97 -7.65 -7.55
CA GLY A 75 18.97 -6.18 -7.52
C GLY A 75 17.60 -5.52 -7.71
N LYS A 76 16.51 -6.28 -7.60
CA LYS A 76 15.14 -5.78 -7.77
C LYS A 76 14.24 -6.25 -6.64
N TRP A 77 13.23 -5.45 -6.34
CA TRP A 77 12.10 -5.89 -5.56
C TRP A 77 10.97 -6.40 -6.44
N TYR A 78 10.39 -7.52 -6.02
CA TYR A 78 9.20 -8.13 -6.59
C TYR A 78 8.13 -8.13 -5.50
N MET A 79 7.03 -7.42 -5.74
CA MET A 79 5.97 -7.20 -4.76
C MET A 79 4.70 -7.93 -5.19
N TYR A 80 4.13 -8.71 -4.27
CA TYR A 80 2.93 -9.54 -4.47
C TYR A 80 1.91 -9.18 -3.38
N PRO A 81 0.98 -8.28 -3.64
CA PRO A 81 -0.15 -8.04 -2.74
C PRO A 81 -1.30 -9.02 -3.01
N SER A 82 -2.40 -8.89 -2.28
CA SER A 82 -3.61 -9.75 -2.38
C SER A 82 -4.33 -9.67 -3.73
N VAL A 83 -3.62 -9.97 -4.83
CA VAL A 83 -4.10 -10.04 -6.22
C VAL A 83 -3.25 -10.99 -7.05
N ASP A 84 -3.70 -11.30 -8.28
CA ASP A 84 -3.05 -12.21 -9.22
C ASP A 84 -2.02 -11.51 -10.11
N MET A 85 -1.32 -10.54 -9.59
CA MET A 85 -0.33 -9.76 -10.31
C MET A 85 0.81 -9.34 -9.39
N ALA A 86 1.89 -8.88 -9.98
CA ALA A 86 3.05 -8.40 -9.26
C ALA A 86 3.46 -7.00 -9.73
N TRP A 87 4.26 -6.35 -8.92
CA TRP A 87 4.95 -5.12 -9.30
C TRP A 87 6.44 -5.27 -9.07
N VAL A 88 7.24 -4.75 -9.99
CA VAL A 88 8.70 -4.82 -9.93
C VAL A 88 9.29 -3.42 -9.83
N SER A 89 10.23 -3.25 -8.90
CA SER A 89 11.03 -2.03 -8.78
C SER A 89 12.51 -2.35 -8.91
N SER A 90 13.20 -1.58 -9.75
CA SER A 90 14.66 -1.65 -9.94
C SER A 90 15.38 -0.38 -9.44
N ASP A 91 14.66 0.51 -8.77
CA ASP A 91 15.16 1.82 -8.32
C ASP A 91 14.90 2.07 -6.82
N GLY A 92 14.86 1.00 -6.03
CA GLY A 92 14.68 1.09 -4.58
C GLY A 92 13.25 1.45 -4.15
N GLY A 93 12.23 1.13 -4.96
CA GLY A 93 10.84 1.41 -4.63
C GLY A 93 10.36 2.82 -4.99
N ILE A 94 11.18 3.59 -5.70
CA ILE A 94 10.81 4.92 -6.21
C ILE A 94 9.75 4.79 -7.28
N SER A 95 9.91 3.80 -8.17
CA SER A 95 8.90 3.45 -9.18
C SER A 95 8.66 1.95 -9.26
N TRP A 96 7.48 1.57 -9.74
CA TRP A 96 7.02 0.20 -9.85
C TRP A 96 6.43 -0.06 -11.24
N GLN A 97 6.74 -1.22 -11.79
CA GLN A 97 6.17 -1.71 -13.05
C GLN A 97 5.20 -2.85 -12.76
N HIS A 98 4.00 -2.76 -13.33
CA HIS A 98 2.97 -3.77 -13.20
C HIS A 98 3.25 -4.97 -14.10
N HIS A 99 3.08 -6.19 -13.54
CA HIS A 99 3.22 -7.46 -14.23
C HIS A 99 2.04 -8.38 -13.88
N PRO A 100 1.14 -8.71 -14.82
CA PRO A 100 0.14 -9.75 -14.61
C PRO A 100 0.83 -11.11 -14.45
N LEU A 101 0.34 -11.95 -13.53
CA LEU A 101 0.78 -13.32 -13.39
C LEU A 101 -0.07 -14.27 -14.25
N ASN A 102 0.44 -15.46 -14.55
CA ASN A 102 -0.30 -16.50 -15.25
C ASN A 102 -1.25 -17.30 -14.35
N ILE A 103 -1.36 -16.94 -13.08
CA ILE A 103 -2.29 -17.51 -12.11
C ILE A 103 -3.52 -16.61 -12.03
N ARG A 104 -4.70 -17.22 -11.84
CA ARG A 104 -5.95 -16.49 -11.57
C ARG A 104 -6.53 -16.95 -10.24
N ASP A 105 -7.16 -16.03 -9.53
CA ASP A 105 -7.90 -16.28 -8.29
C ASP A 105 -7.06 -17.00 -7.22
N ILE A 106 -5.80 -16.54 -7.06
CA ILE A 106 -4.85 -17.18 -6.13
C ILE A 106 -5.28 -17.06 -4.66
N GLY A 107 -6.11 -16.07 -4.28
CA GLY A 107 -6.51 -15.81 -2.90
C GLY A 107 -5.85 -14.57 -2.30
N TYR A 108 -6.14 -14.29 -1.02
CA TYR A 108 -5.54 -13.20 -0.26
C TYR A 108 -4.19 -13.59 0.34
N ALA A 109 -3.42 -12.57 0.75
CA ALA A 109 -2.16 -12.70 1.47
C ALA A 109 -1.18 -13.68 0.81
N PRO A 110 -0.73 -13.43 -0.43
CA PRO A 110 0.22 -14.30 -1.09
C PRO A 110 1.58 -14.26 -0.39
N THR A 111 2.25 -15.40 -0.38
CA THR A 111 3.65 -15.54 0.02
C THR A 111 4.49 -16.07 -1.13
N ILE A 112 5.70 -15.54 -1.29
CA ILE A 112 6.67 -16.05 -2.25
C ILE A 112 8.02 -16.20 -1.59
N VAL A 113 8.70 -17.32 -1.89
CA VAL A 113 10.05 -17.58 -1.40
C VAL A 113 10.89 -18.25 -2.47
N ARG A 114 12.19 -17.95 -2.49
CA ARG A 114 13.16 -18.73 -3.27
C ARG A 114 13.66 -19.92 -2.44
N HIS A 115 13.42 -21.12 -2.90
CA HIS A 115 13.83 -22.36 -2.25
C HIS A 115 14.52 -23.29 -3.25
N LYS A 116 15.73 -23.77 -2.93
CA LYS A 116 16.54 -24.66 -3.78
C LYS A 116 16.61 -24.21 -5.26
N GLY A 117 16.76 -22.89 -5.48
CA GLY A 117 16.91 -22.32 -6.81
C GLY A 117 15.60 -22.03 -7.54
N ARG A 118 14.45 -22.47 -7.03
CA ARG A 118 13.11 -22.21 -7.57
C ARG A 118 12.31 -21.26 -6.71
N PHE A 119 11.27 -20.67 -7.26
CA PHE A 119 10.32 -19.85 -6.55
C PHE A 119 9.08 -20.67 -6.21
N LEU A 120 8.66 -20.58 -4.94
CA LEU A 120 7.41 -21.14 -4.45
C LEU A 120 6.48 -19.98 -4.12
N LEU A 121 5.25 -20.04 -4.63
CA LEU A 121 4.20 -19.04 -4.41
C LEU A 121 2.93 -19.75 -3.93
N MET A 122 2.26 -19.20 -2.94
CA MET A 122 0.91 -19.60 -2.55
C MET A 122 0.19 -18.43 -1.91
N ALA A 123 -1.12 -18.54 -1.73
CA ALA A 123 -1.95 -17.60 -0.99
C ALA A 123 -2.96 -18.37 -0.11
N SER A 124 -3.83 -17.64 0.57
CA SER A 124 -4.85 -18.24 1.45
C SER A 124 -5.65 -19.30 0.70
N GLU A 125 -5.68 -20.50 1.27
CA GLU A 125 -6.42 -21.68 0.77
C GLU A 125 -6.06 -22.15 -0.65
N SER A 126 -4.99 -21.60 -1.25
CA SER A 126 -4.56 -21.97 -2.61
C SER A 126 -3.73 -23.26 -2.65
N GLU A 127 -3.41 -23.69 -3.85
CA GLU A 127 -2.31 -24.62 -4.09
C GLU A 127 -0.97 -23.91 -3.88
N VAL A 128 0.10 -24.68 -3.71
CA VAL A 128 1.48 -24.23 -3.87
C VAL A 128 1.82 -24.24 -5.35
N TYR A 129 2.39 -23.17 -5.83
CA TYR A 129 2.86 -23.01 -7.21
C TYR A 129 4.39 -22.92 -7.23
N THR A 130 5.01 -23.34 -8.32
CA THR A 130 6.45 -23.24 -8.51
C THR A 130 6.81 -22.66 -9.87
N ALA A 131 7.93 -21.91 -9.91
CA ALA A 131 8.49 -21.34 -11.14
C ALA A 131 10.01 -21.22 -11.06
N ASP A 132 10.66 -21.05 -12.22
CA ASP A 132 12.11 -20.78 -12.32
C ASP A 132 12.42 -19.26 -12.30
N SER A 133 11.40 -18.43 -12.40
CA SER A 133 11.49 -16.96 -12.34
C SER A 133 10.49 -16.42 -11.29
N PRO A 134 10.79 -15.29 -10.62
CA PRO A 134 9.87 -14.66 -9.68
C PRO A 134 8.56 -14.18 -10.33
N LEU A 135 8.52 -14.00 -11.64
CA LEU A 135 7.32 -13.63 -12.39
C LEU A 135 6.65 -14.80 -13.10
N GLY A 136 7.07 -16.02 -12.82
CA GLY A 136 6.53 -17.23 -13.44
C GLY A 136 7.22 -17.59 -14.78
N PRO A 137 6.57 -18.41 -15.63
CA PRO A 137 5.22 -18.92 -15.43
C PRO A 137 5.13 -19.93 -14.27
N PHE A 138 4.16 -19.70 -13.39
CA PHE A 138 3.91 -20.55 -12.24
C PHE A 138 3.10 -21.80 -12.62
N LYS A 139 3.45 -22.94 -12.03
CA LYS A 139 2.77 -24.23 -12.20
C LYS A 139 2.35 -24.77 -10.84
N PRO A 140 1.10 -25.24 -10.66
CA PRO A 140 0.66 -25.82 -9.40
C PRO A 140 1.40 -27.13 -9.13
N ILE A 141 1.69 -27.39 -7.86
CA ILE A 141 2.29 -28.65 -7.36
C ILE A 141 1.45 -29.31 -6.28
N GLY A 142 0.26 -28.78 -5.98
CA GLY A 142 -0.71 -29.33 -5.04
C GLY A 142 -0.91 -28.48 -3.79
N LYS A 143 -1.82 -28.94 -2.91
CA LYS A 143 -2.13 -28.30 -1.62
C LYS A 143 -1.32 -28.91 -0.49
N ILE A 144 -1.06 -28.14 0.55
CA ILE A 144 -0.51 -28.64 1.81
C ILE A 144 -1.65 -29.30 2.60
N PRO A 145 -1.60 -30.61 2.89
CA PRO A 145 -2.70 -31.35 3.54
C PRO A 145 -2.64 -31.18 5.05
N LEU A 146 -3.24 -30.14 5.62
CA LEU A 146 -3.29 -29.96 7.07
C LEU A 146 -4.21 -30.98 7.76
N PRO A 147 -3.84 -31.48 8.95
CA PRO A 147 -4.70 -32.33 9.77
C PRO A 147 -6.03 -31.64 10.14
N PRO A 148 -7.12 -32.39 10.31
CA PRO A 148 -8.40 -31.86 10.78
C PRO A 148 -8.30 -31.17 12.15
N GLY A 149 -9.15 -30.17 12.38
CA GLY A 149 -9.22 -29.45 13.66
C GLY A 149 -8.23 -28.28 13.80
N LEU A 150 -7.45 -28.00 12.77
CA LEU A 150 -6.62 -26.80 12.68
C LEU A 150 -7.39 -25.67 11.98
N PRO A 151 -6.98 -24.41 12.17
CA PRO A 151 -7.52 -23.29 11.40
C PRO A 151 -7.29 -23.46 9.90
N SER A 152 -8.18 -22.89 9.08
CA SER A 152 -8.00 -22.78 7.64
C SER A 152 -6.64 -22.18 7.29
N GLN A 153 -6.14 -22.51 6.10
CA GLN A 153 -4.84 -22.05 5.58
C GLN A 153 -4.93 -20.60 5.09
N ILE A 154 -5.22 -19.69 6.03
CA ILE A 154 -5.32 -18.25 5.76
C ILE A 154 -4.00 -17.60 6.18
N ASP A 155 -3.57 -16.58 5.43
CA ASP A 155 -2.35 -15.82 5.62
C ASP A 155 -1.11 -16.70 5.70
N PRO A 156 -0.85 -17.49 4.63
CA PRO A 156 0.29 -18.38 4.56
C PRO A 156 1.60 -17.60 4.47
N MET A 157 2.64 -18.15 5.09
CA MET A 157 4.01 -17.70 4.91
C MET A 157 4.93 -18.89 4.74
N LEU A 158 5.65 -18.96 3.63
CA LEU A 158 6.69 -19.94 3.37
C LEU A 158 8.06 -19.34 3.75
N PHE A 159 8.79 -20.01 4.59
CA PHE A 159 10.14 -19.63 5.01
C PHE A 159 11.15 -20.69 4.64
N SER A 160 12.09 -20.34 3.76
CA SER A 160 13.26 -21.16 3.42
C SER A 160 14.42 -20.72 4.30
N ASP A 161 14.84 -21.60 5.20
CA ASP A 161 15.95 -21.34 6.11
C ASP A 161 17.30 -21.51 5.38
N ASP A 162 18.35 -20.92 5.94
CA ASP A 162 19.73 -20.98 5.41
C ASP A 162 20.35 -22.38 5.52
N ASP A 163 19.80 -23.27 6.36
CA ASP A 163 20.18 -24.71 6.44
C ASP A 163 19.45 -25.58 5.38
N GLY A 164 18.64 -25.00 4.52
CA GLY A 164 17.91 -25.66 3.45
C GLY A 164 16.59 -26.29 3.84
N ARG A 165 16.15 -26.11 5.11
CA ARG A 165 14.80 -26.53 5.54
C ARG A 165 13.75 -25.53 5.10
N LEU A 166 12.51 -26.01 4.96
CA LEU A 166 11.35 -25.23 4.54
C LEU A 166 10.27 -25.30 5.62
N TYR A 167 9.73 -24.14 5.99
CA TYR A 167 8.69 -24.01 7.02
C TYR A 167 7.47 -23.32 6.44
N TYR A 168 6.29 -23.74 6.92
CA TYR A 168 4.99 -23.17 6.59
C TYR A 168 4.35 -22.61 7.85
N TYR A 169 4.09 -21.30 7.84
CA TYR A 169 3.34 -20.59 8.88
C TYR A 169 1.98 -20.19 8.35
N TRP A 170 0.96 -20.17 9.19
CA TRP A 170 -0.38 -19.69 8.83
C TRP A 170 -1.19 -19.38 10.07
N GLY A 171 -2.32 -18.65 9.89
CA GLY A 171 -3.33 -18.39 10.91
C GLY A 171 -3.93 -17.01 10.76
N CYS A 172 -5.25 -16.99 10.80
CA CYS A 172 -6.06 -15.77 10.82
C CYS A 172 -7.41 -16.14 11.42
N THR A 173 -7.60 -15.79 12.68
CA THR A 173 -8.89 -16.01 13.36
C THR A 173 -9.09 -14.95 14.44
N PRO A 174 -10.34 -14.64 14.84
CA PRO A 174 -10.63 -13.63 15.85
C PRO A 174 -9.89 -13.83 17.18
N THR A 175 -9.77 -15.09 17.65
CA THR A 175 -9.18 -15.44 18.94
C THR A 175 -8.13 -16.55 18.86
N GLY A 176 -7.77 -16.97 17.64
CA GLY A 176 -6.81 -18.05 17.40
C GLY A 176 -5.37 -17.63 17.55
N GLY A 177 -4.55 -17.97 16.55
CA GLY A 177 -3.13 -17.64 16.56
C GLY A 177 -2.40 -18.19 15.34
N ILE A 178 -1.09 -18.08 15.40
CA ILE A 178 -0.17 -18.51 14.34
C ILE A 178 0.34 -19.92 14.64
N TYR A 179 0.36 -20.73 13.60
CA TYR A 179 0.86 -22.10 13.59
C TYR A 179 2.06 -22.22 12.68
N VAL A 180 2.87 -23.26 12.90
CA VAL A 180 4.01 -23.62 12.05
C VAL A 180 4.09 -25.13 11.88
N VAL A 181 4.59 -25.57 10.72
CA VAL A 181 5.02 -26.94 10.47
C VAL A 181 6.22 -26.93 9.52
N GLU A 182 7.14 -27.87 9.67
CA GLU A 182 8.21 -28.10 8.71
C GLU A 182 7.65 -28.85 7.50
N LEU A 183 8.05 -28.43 6.31
CA LEU A 183 7.74 -29.09 5.04
C LEU A 183 8.96 -29.85 4.52
N ASP A 184 8.71 -30.88 3.73
CA ASP A 184 9.76 -31.55 2.99
C ASP A 184 10.38 -30.59 1.95
N ALA A 185 11.69 -30.41 2.06
CA ALA A 185 12.42 -29.47 1.22
C ALA A 185 12.45 -29.84 -0.28
N ASP A 186 12.22 -31.09 -0.62
CA ASP A 186 12.15 -31.60 -2.01
C ASP A 186 10.70 -31.76 -2.49
N HIS A 187 9.76 -31.89 -1.55
CA HIS A 187 8.32 -32.02 -1.80
C HIS A 187 7.54 -31.00 -0.96
N PRO A 188 7.49 -29.71 -1.35
CA PRO A 188 7.01 -28.60 -0.52
C PRO A 188 5.54 -28.69 -0.07
N THR A 189 4.79 -29.68 -0.52
CA THR A 189 3.43 -29.95 -0.06
C THR A 189 3.36 -31.07 0.99
N ARG A 190 4.49 -31.69 1.35
CA ARG A 190 4.55 -32.79 2.34
C ARG A 190 4.96 -32.26 3.71
N LEU A 191 4.15 -32.56 4.73
CA LEU A 191 4.46 -32.22 6.10
C LEU A 191 5.57 -33.10 6.68
N LEU A 192 6.50 -32.52 7.43
CA LEU A 192 7.46 -33.21 8.28
C LEU A 192 7.12 -32.94 9.73
N GLY A 193 6.31 -33.81 10.35
CA GLY A 193 5.92 -33.69 11.75
C GLY A 193 4.51 -33.12 11.95
N LYS A 194 4.24 -32.67 13.18
CA LYS A 194 2.94 -32.13 13.58
C LYS A 194 3.00 -30.60 13.64
N PRO A 195 1.93 -29.91 13.22
CA PRO A 195 1.80 -28.47 13.42
C PRO A 195 1.90 -28.06 14.88
N VAL A 196 2.56 -26.94 15.14
CA VAL A 196 2.77 -26.34 16.46
C VAL A 196 2.14 -24.96 16.48
N LYS A 197 1.34 -24.64 17.50
CA LYS A 197 0.84 -23.28 17.75
C LYS A 197 1.96 -22.45 18.40
N LEU A 198 2.31 -21.31 17.81
CA LEU A 198 3.39 -20.46 18.26
C LEU A 198 2.95 -19.33 19.20
N LEU A 199 1.81 -18.73 18.89
CA LEU A 199 1.23 -17.62 19.65
C LEU A 199 -0.29 -17.59 19.49
N GLY A 200 -0.97 -16.84 20.35
CA GLY A 200 -2.42 -16.64 20.30
C GLY A 200 -2.81 -15.22 20.70
N PHE A 201 -4.09 -15.01 20.84
CA PHE A 201 -4.67 -13.77 21.32
C PHE A 201 -4.52 -13.69 22.84
N GLU A 202 -3.82 -12.68 23.34
CA GLU A 202 -3.54 -12.44 24.76
C GLU A 202 -3.90 -10.98 25.15
N PRO A 203 -5.20 -10.59 25.11
CA PRO A 203 -5.63 -9.20 25.23
C PRO A 203 -5.29 -8.54 26.57
N GLU A 204 -5.15 -9.31 27.65
CA GLU A 204 -4.77 -8.79 28.97
C GLU A 204 -3.28 -8.45 29.05
N ARG A 205 -2.47 -9.25 28.38
CA ARG A 205 -1.01 -9.04 28.32
C ARG A 205 -0.62 -8.00 27.26
N PHE A 206 -1.34 -8.00 26.14
CA PHE A 206 -1.09 -7.13 24.99
C PHE A 206 -2.38 -6.42 24.56
N PRO A 207 -2.79 -5.36 25.27
CA PRO A 207 -4.04 -4.63 24.94
C PRO A 207 -4.10 -4.09 23.51
N TRP A 208 -2.96 -3.86 22.87
CA TRP A 208 -2.87 -3.42 21.48
C TRP A 208 -3.34 -4.48 20.46
N GLN A 209 -3.47 -5.75 20.87
CA GLN A 209 -4.04 -6.81 20.02
C GLN A 209 -5.56 -6.72 19.88
N ARG A 210 -6.24 -5.98 20.74
CA ARG A 210 -7.70 -5.85 20.73
C ARG A 210 -8.16 -5.13 19.47
N THR A 211 -9.31 -5.51 18.91
CA THR A 211 -9.94 -4.78 17.80
C THR A 211 -10.57 -3.47 18.25
N GLY A 212 -11.06 -2.70 17.27
CA GLY A 212 -11.64 -1.38 17.46
C GLY A 212 -10.66 -0.23 17.26
N ASP A 213 -11.19 0.92 16.88
CA ASP A 213 -10.38 2.14 16.59
C ASP A 213 -9.61 2.66 17.82
N TRP A 214 -9.95 2.16 19.04
CA TRP A 214 -9.30 2.49 20.31
C TRP A 214 -8.82 1.23 21.06
N ASN A 215 -8.76 0.08 20.41
CA ASN A 215 -8.49 -1.23 21.02
C ASN A 215 -9.51 -1.57 22.14
N GLU A 216 -10.77 -1.20 21.94
CA GLU A 216 -11.83 -1.30 22.96
C GLU A 216 -12.45 -2.69 23.07
N ASP A 217 -12.40 -3.54 22.02
CA ASP A 217 -12.98 -4.88 22.07
C ASP A 217 -11.97 -5.93 22.57
N PRO A 218 -12.11 -6.42 23.81
CA PRO A 218 -11.20 -7.41 24.37
C PRO A 218 -11.50 -8.84 23.90
N ASN A 219 -12.55 -9.07 23.11
CA ASN A 219 -13.03 -10.42 22.79
C ASN A 219 -12.43 -10.95 21.47
N GLN A 220 -11.80 -10.10 20.67
CA GLN A 220 -11.20 -10.50 19.40
C GLN A 220 -9.98 -9.64 19.06
N GLY A 221 -9.02 -10.25 18.37
CA GLY A 221 -7.75 -9.61 18.02
C GLY A 221 -7.38 -9.77 16.56
N TRP A 222 -7.96 -10.73 15.84
CA TRP A 222 -7.56 -11.09 14.48
C TRP A 222 -6.02 -11.25 14.38
N ILE A 223 -5.53 -12.29 15.10
CA ILE A 223 -4.11 -12.63 15.06
C ILE A 223 -3.80 -13.29 13.72
N GLU A 224 -3.01 -12.62 12.88
CA GLU A 224 -2.86 -12.97 11.46
C GLU A 224 -1.54 -12.47 10.88
N GLY A 225 -1.31 -12.66 9.57
CA GLY A 225 -0.25 -12.03 8.80
C GLY A 225 1.15 -12.32 9.33
N SER A 226 1.45 -13.61 9.61
CA SER A 226 2.75 -13.99 10.12
C SER A 226 3.86 -13.78 9.09
N TRP A 227 5.02 -13.28 9.52
CA TRP A 227 6.23 -13.18 8.71
C TRP A 227 7.46 -13.59 9.51
N MET A 228 8.31 -14.43 8.93
CA MET A 228 9.55 -14.89 9.54
C MET A 228 10.75 -14.23 8.89
N LEU A 229 11.64 -13.70 9.73
CA LEU A 229 12.92 -13.13 9.37
C LEU A 229 14.01 -13.79 10.22
N LYS A 230 15.17 -14.15 9.64
CA LYS A 230 16.34 -14.62 10.38
C LYS A 230 17.50 -13.65 10.23
N ARG A 231 18.10 -13.25 11.34
CA ARG A 231 19.33 -12.41 11.37
C ARG A 231 20.23 -12.87 12.49
N ASN A 232 21.50 -13.09 12.16
CA ASN A 232 22.55 -13.45 13.13
C ASN A 232 22.14 -14.61 14.06
N GLY A 233 21.51 -15.66 13.50
CA GLY A 233 21.04 -16.83 14.23
C GLY A 233 19.88 -16.58 15.19
N THR A 234 19.17 -15.45 15.05
CA THR A 234 17.93 -15.15 15.75
C THR A 234 16.79 -15.10 14.74
N TYR A 235 15.70 -15.78 15.07
CA TYR A 235 14.46 -15.77 14.32
C TYR A 235 13.53 -14.71 14.90
N TYR A 236 12.97 -13.88 14.03
CA TYR A 236 12.01 -12.82 14.34
C TYR A 236 10.70 -13.19 13.68
N LEU A 237 9.72 -13.60 14.47
CA LEU A 237 8.36 -13.87 14.00
C LEU A 237 7.53 -12.61 14.21
N THR A 238 7.16 -11.94 13.14
CA THR A 238 6.19 -10.85 13.22
C THR A 238 4.78 -11.38 12.95
N TYR A 239 3.78 -10.66 13.45
CA TYR A 239 2.36 -10.95 13.26
C TYR A 239 1.55 -9.66 13.40
N SER A 240 0.35 -9.69 12.87
CA SER A 240 -0.56 -8.54 12.89
C SER A 240 -1.72 -8.80 13.84
N ALA A 241 -2.24 -7.74 14.44
CA ALA A 241 -3.41 -7.79 15.32
C ALA A 241 -4.15 -6.45 15.35
N GLY A 242 -5.43 -6.49 15.74
CA GLY A 242 -6.30 -5.33 15.87
C GLY A 242 -7.33 -5.19 14.76
N GLY A 243 -7.28 -6.05 13.73
CA GLY A 243 -8.21 -6.07 12.60
C GLY A 243 -7.93 -4.99 11.55
N THR A 244 -7.89 -5.40 10.29
CA THR A 244 -7.46 -4.57 9.14
C THR A 244 -8.35 -3.34 8.89
N GLU A 245 -9.58 -3.35 9.37
CA GLU A 245 -10.55 -2.26 9.29
C GLU A 245 -10.31 -1.13 10.31
N ASN A 246 -9.45 -1.38 11.33
CA ASN A 246 -9.24 -0.46 12.43
C ASN A 246 -7.97 0.37 12.27
N ARG A 247 -7.99 1.62 12.75
CA ARG A 247 -6.80 2.49 12.79
C ARG A 247 -5.69 1.94 13.70
N THR A 248 -6.04 1.06 14.64
CA THR A 248 -5.17 0.46 15.63
C THR A 248 -4.46 -0.79 15.13
N TYR A 249 -4.78 -1.27 13.92
CA TYR A 249 -4.11 -2.41 13.30
C TYR A 249 -2.60 -2.24 13.32
N ALA A 250 -1.87 -3.21 13.88
CA ALA A 250 -0.47 -3.06 14.22
C ALA A 250 0.29 -4.38 14.08
N VAL A 251 1.63 -4.29 14.03
CA VAL A 251 2.54 -5.45 13.95
C VAL A 251 3.27 -5.64 15.26
N GLY A 252 3.22 -6.85 15.80
CA GLY A 252 4.08 -7.31 16.89
C GLY A 252 5.21 -8.21 16.40
N CYS A 253 6.19 -8.43 17.27
CA CYS A 253 7.33 -9.30 16.99
C CYS A 253 7.70 -10.15 18.22
N LEU A 254 8.05 -11.40 17.94
CA LEU A 254 8.61 -12.33 18.90
C LEU A 254 9.97 -12.86 18.40
N THR A 255 10.83 -13.27 19.30
CA THR A 255 12.15 -13.81 18.95
C THR A 255 12.35 -15.23 19.47
N SER A 256 13.16 -16.01 18.74
CA SER A 256 13.56 -17.38 19.12
C SER A 256 14.93 -17.73 18.55
N LYS A 257 15.50 -18.82 19.03
CA LYS A 257 16.68 -19.49 18.45
C LYS A 257 16.31 -20.67 17.54
N SER A 258 15.01 -20.92 17.39
CA SER A 258 14.46 -21.95 16.51
C SER A 258 13.27 -21.41 15.69
N PRO A 259 13.11 -21.80 14.42
CA PRO A 259 11.97 -21.37 13.60
C PRO A 259 10.62 -21.89 14.12
N THR A 260 10.63 -22.92 14.94
CA THR A 260 9.45 -23.52 15.57
C THR A 260 9.26 -23.12 17.03
N GLY A 261 10.04 -22.15 17.53
CA GLY A 261 9.98 -21.67 18.90
C GLY A 261 10.79 -22.51 19.92
N PRO A 262 10.59 -22.27 21.22
CA PRO A 262 9.65 -21.30 21.81
C PRO A 262 10.03 -19.84 21.49
N PHE A 263 9.01 -19.01 21.31
CA PHE A 263 9.17 -17.59 21.03
C PHE A 263 8.93 -16.73 22.26
N THR A 264 9.70 -15.63 22.36
CA THR A 264 9.57 -14.63 23.41
C THR A 264 9.19 -13.27 22.78
N PRO A 265 8.12 -12.60 23.25
CA PRO A 265 7.74 -11.29 22.75
C PRO A 265 8.84 -10.24 23.00
N GLN A 266 9.06 -9.38 22.01
CA GLN A 266 9.92 -8.21 22.15
C GLN A 266 9.31 -7.18 23.13
N LYS A 267 10.16 -6.35 23.74
CA LYS A 267 9.74 -5.34 24.69
C LYS A 267 9.10 -4.13 24.01
N ASN A 268 9.54 -3.82 22.78
CA ASN A 268 9.10 -2.67 22.00
C ASN A 268 7.79 -2.92 21.22
N ASN A 269 7.07 -4.01 21.50
CA ASN A 269 5.79 -4.30 20.84
C ASN A 269 4.68 -3.27 21.16
N PRO A 270 3.88 -2.86 20.16
CA PRO A 270 3.98 -3.23 18.75
C PRO A 270 5.11 -2.48 18.03
N ILE A 271 5.81 -3.17 17.13
CA ILE A 271 6.98 -2.64 16.42
C ILE A 271 6.62 -1.70 15.25
N LEU A 272 5.39 -1.80 14.75
CA LEU A 272 4.84 -0.95 13.71
C LEU A 272 3.40 -0.60 14.07
N ARG A 273 3.10 0.67 14.23
CA ARG A 273 1.76 1.19 14.52
C ARG A 273 1.67 2.65 14.13
N SER A 274 0.56 3.03 13.51
CA SER A 274 0.18 4.43 13.30
C SER A 274 -1.33 4.55 13.36
N THR A 275 -1.83 5.43 14.22
CA THR A 275 -3.27 5.56 14.52
C THR A 275 -3.86 6.91 14.13
N GLU A 276 -3.02 7.85 13.68
CA GLU A 276 -3.45 9.21 13.35
C GLU A 276 -2.83 9.69 12.05
N GLY A 277 -3.46 10.69 11.42
CA GLY A 277 -3.03 11.27 10.15
C GLY A 277 -3.34 10.37 8.95
N LEU A 278 -2.64 10.63 7.86
CA LEU A 278 -2.89 9.99 6.57
C LEU A 278 -2.59 8.48 6.56
N ILE A 279 -1.56 8.06 7.29
CA ILE A 279 -1.10 6.67 7.35
C ILE A 279 -1.56 6.05 8.65
N THR A 280 -2.60 5.23 8.61
CA THR A 280 -3.17 4.55 9.78
C THR A 280 -3.44 3.08 9.50
N GLY A 281 -3.60 2.27 10.56
CA GLY A 281 -3.88 0.84 10.43
C GLY A 281 -2.74 0.11 9.70
N THR A 282 -1.51 0.33 10.16
CA THR A 282 -0.28 -0.12 9.49
C THR A 282 0.12 -1.50 9.96
N ALA A 283 -0.31 -2.54 9.24
CA ALA A 283 0.05 -3.92 9.56
C ALA A 283 0.01 -4.81 8.33
N HIS A 284 -0.02 -6.11 8.53
CA HIS A 284 -0.07 -7.20 7.55
C HIS A 284 0.76 -6.91 6.29
N GLY A 285 1.97 -7.42 6.33
CA GLY A 285 2.93 -7.26 5.25
C GLY A 285 4.18 -8.10 5.51
N SER A 286 5.28 -7.69 4.93
CA SER A 286 6.51 -8.46 4.94
C SER A 286 7.72 -7.63 5.31
N PHE A 287 8.78 -8.30 5.73
CA PHE A 287 10.10 -7.70 5.91
C PHE A 287 11.03 -8.24 4.83
N ALA A 288 11.53 -7.36 3.98
CA ALA A 288 12.40 -7.73 2.88
C ALA A 288 13.79 -7.10 3.02
N GLU A 289 14.81 -7.83 2.57
CA GLU A 289 16.08 -7.21 2.27
C GLU A 289 15.96 -6.24 1.10
N GLY A 290 16.87 -5.31 1.04
CA GLY A 290 17.03 -4.39 -0.06
C GLY A 290 18.52 -4.19 -0.38
N PRO A 291 18.86 -3.20 -1.19
CA PRO A 291 20.25 -2.88 -1.51
C PRO A 291 21.10 -2.68 -0.24
N ASN A 292 22.40 -3.11 -0.32
CA ASN A 292 23.38 -2.98 0.76
C ASN A 292 22.93 -3.54 2.11
N HIS A 293 22.19 -4.67 2.07
CA HIS A 293 21.65 -5.35 3.25
C HIS A 293 20.71 -4.49 4.10
N SER A 294 20.17 -3.41 3.55
CA SER A 294 19.10 -2.65 4.18
C SER A 294 17.88 -3.55 4.41
N LEU A 295 17.17 -3.32 5.51
CA LEU A 295 15.95 -4.05 5.84
C LEU A 295 14.76 -3.10 5.72
N TRP A 296 13.66 -3.59 5.16
CA TRP A 296 12.46 -2.82 4.89
C TRP A 296 11.22 -3.53 5.39
N ALA A 297 10.32 -2.78 5.99
CA ALA A 297 8.95 -3.20 6.25
C ALA A 297 8.05 -2.71 5.11
N PHE A 298 7.31 -3.60 4.48
CA PHE A 298 6.21 -3.32 3.58
C PHE A 298 4.92 -3.68 4.30
N TYR A 299 3.91 -2.83 4.23
CA TYR A 299 2.73 -2.99 5.06
C TYR A 299 1.46 -2.45 4.40
N THR A 300 0.33 -2.94 4.86
CA THR A 300 -1.00 -2.43 4.54
C THR A 300 -1.24 -1.10 5.24
N VAL A 301 -1.95 -0.18 4.56
CA VAL A 301 -2.44 1.10 5.09
C VAL A 301 -3.95 1.13 4.93
N ARG A 302 -4.67 1.45 5.98
CA ARG A 302 -6.13 1.59 5.98
C ARG A 302 -6.56 2.79 5.12
N ALA A 303 -7.54 2.58 4.24
CA ALA A 303 -8.24 3.64 3.52
C ALA A 303 -9.77 3.60 3.78
N GLY A 304 -10.36 2.46 3.94
CA GLY A 304 -11.67 2.08 4.44
C GLY A 304 -12.82 3.09 4.40
N VAL A 305 -13.27 3.47 3.19
CA VAL A 305 -14.44 4.34 3.01
C VAL A 305 -15.66 3.52 2.61
N VAL A 306 -15.54 2.77 1.51
CA VAL A 306 -16.61 1.92 1.01
C VAL A 306 -16.67 0.64 1.82
N HIS A 307 -15.52 0.10 2.16
CA HIS A 307 -15.40 -1.15 2.91
C HIS A 307 -14.11 -1.19 3.75
N GLY A 308 -14.09 -1.99 4.82
CA GLY A 308 -12.90 -2.20 5.67
C GLY A 308 -11.68 -2.72 4.89
N PHE A 309 -11.89 -3.44 3.80
CA PHE A 309 -10.84 -3.93 2.91
C PHE A 309 -10.41 -2.94 1.82
N GLU A 310 -10.86 -1.72 1.85
CA GLU A 310 -10.30 -0.66 1.00
C GLU A 310 -8.96 -0.21 1.60
N ARG A 311 -7.86 -0.74 1.06
CA ARG A 311 -6.53 -0.62 1.63
C ARG A 311 -5.51 -0.10 0.60
N ARG A 312 -4.37 0.38 1.10
CA ARG A 312 -3.22 0.88 0.33
C ARG A 312 -1.94 0.23 0.86
N LEU A 313 -0.82 0.49 0.21
CA LEU A 313 0.48 -0.02 0.64
C LEU A 313 1.41 1.10 1.09
N GLY A 314 2.23 0.78 2.07
CA GLY A 314 3.33 1.62 2.53
C GLY A 314 4.62 0.82 2.67
N MET A 315 5.75 1.54 2.71
CA MET A 315 7.04 0.96 3.02
C MET A 315 7.87 1.95 3.84
N ASP A 316 8.61 1.44 4.81
CA ASP A 316 9.60 2.20 5.57
C ASP A 316 10.78 1.30 5.99
N PRO A 317 11.97 1.87 6.24
CA PRO A 317 13.11 1.10 6.70
C PRO A 317 12.88 0.43 8.05
N ALA A 318 13.44 -0.77 8.20
CA ALA A 318 13.53 -1.49 9.46
C ALA A 318 15.00 -1.78 9.81
N TYR A 319 15.27 -2.13 11.04
CA TYR A 319 16.63 -2.45 11.48
C TYR A 319 16.62 -3.30 12.76
N ILE A 320 17.69 -4.04 13.00
CA ILE A 320 17.92 -4.68 14.28
C ILE A 320 18.71 -3.70 15.16
N GLY A 321 18.13 -3.33 16.29
CA GLY A 321 18.75 -2.41 17.26
C GLY A 321 19.93 -3.03 18.01
N LYS A 322 20.66 -2.21 18.75
CA LYS A 322 21.73 -2.68 19.66
C LYS A 322 21.21 -3.55 20.81
N ASP A 323 19.92 -3.46 21.09
CA ASP A 323 19.17 -4.30 22.04
C ASP A 323 18.86 -5.70 21.48
N GLY A 324 19.15 -5.94 20.19
CA GLY A 324 18.83 -7.17 19.48
C GLY A 324 17.35 -7.28 19.04
N GLU A 325 16.56 -6.23 19.23
CA GLU A 325 15.16 -6.17 18.83
C GLU A 325 15.00 -5.66 17.40
N LEU A 326 13.96 -6.10 16.72
CA LEU A 326 13.53 -5.58 15.42
C LEU A 326 12.78 -4.27 15.64
N HIS A 327 13.19 -3.24 14.93
CA HIS A 327 12.57 -1.92 14.91
C HIS A 327 12.15 -1.56 13.51
N VAL A 328 11.06 -0.81 13.39
CA VAL A 328 10.63 -0.17 12.12
C VAL A 328 10.68 1.33 12.33
N LYS A 329 11.21 2.09 11.36
CA LYS A 329 11.07 3.56 11.38
C LYS A 329 9.58 3.91 11.37
N PRO A 330 9.14 4.96 12.09
CA PRO A 330 7.73 5.33 12.11
C PRO A 330 7.16 5.50 10.70
N PRO A 331 5.93 5.04 10.43
CA PRO A 331 5.30 5.17 9.12
C PRO A 331 5.36 6.60 8.59
N SER A 332 6.03 6.77 7.45
CA SER A 332 6.25 8.09 6.87
C SER A 332 5.09 8.50 5.96
N SER A 333 4.66 9.76 6.03
CA SER A 333 3.68 10.36 5.11
C SER A 333 4.26 11.47 4.25
N THR A 334 5.56 11.72 4.39
CA THR A 334 6.32 12.73 3.65
C THR A 334 7.34 12.07 2.71
N PRO A 335 7.83 12.78 1.68
CA PRO A 335 8.82 12.24 0.76
C PRO A 335 10.09 11.75 1.43
N GLN A 336 10.50 10.53 1.09
CA GLN A 336 11.70 9.87 1.60
C GLN A 336 12.69 9.66 0.45
N ARG A 337 13.97 9.99 0.68
CA ARG A 337 15.05 9.67 -0.23
C ARG A 337 15.51 8.24 0.03
N PHE A 338 15.48 7.44 -0.99
CA PHE A 338 16.19 6.17 -0.98
C PHE A 338 17.69 6.44 -0.82
N THR A 339 18.35 5.67 0.03
CA THR A 339 19.80 5.75 0.24
C THR A 339 20.44 4.41 -0.08
N ASP A 340 21.62 4.47 -0.66
CA ASP A 340 22.43 3.28 -0.93
C ASP A 340 23.27 2.91 0.31
N THR A 341 22.62 2.83 1.45
CA THR A 341 23.21 2.47 2.75
C THR A 341 22.29 1.49 3.48
N SER A 342 22.79 0.88 4.56
CA SER A 342 22.00 0.00 5.43
C SER A 342 20.82 0.71 6.12
N GLU A 343 20.77 2.04 6.13
CA GLU A 343 19.65 2.81 6.65
C GLU A 343 18.42 2.79 5.73
N GLY A 344 18.61 2.42 4.45
CA GLY A 344 17.58 2.28 3.43
C GLY A 344 17.00 3.59 2.92
N ALA A 345 16.48 4.46 3.79
CA ALA A 345 15.96 5.77 3.40
C ALA A 345 16.12 6.83 4.50
N THR A 346 16.12 8.09 4.05
CA THR A 346 16.07 9.29 4.92
C THR A 346 15.02 10.26 4.42
N ALA A 347 14.46 11.09 5.33
CA ALA A 347 13.52 12.13 4.96
C ALA A 347 14.13 13.10 3.93
N ALA A 348 13.38 13.44 2.88
CA ALA A 348 13.81 14.41 1.87
C ALA A 348 13.92 15.84 2.41
N GLY A 349 13.38 16.09 3.60
CA GLY A 349 13.29 17.42 4.19
C GLY A 349 12.14 18.28 3.64
N TRP A 350 11.31 17.71 2.77
CA TRP A 350 10.13 18.38 2.22
C TRP A 350 8.92 18.13 3.12
N VAL A 351 8.25 19.20 3.49
CA VAL A 351 7.08 19.16 4.38
C VAL A 351 5.79 19.44 3.62
N PRO A 352 4.62 19.03 4.12
CA PRO A 352 3.32 19.44 3.56
C PRO A 352 3.15 20.97 3.68
N LEU A 353 3.02 21.65 2.56
CA LEU A 353 2.92 23.12 2.50
C LEU A 353 1.49 23.63 2.60
N ASN A 354 0.51 22.75 2.34
CA ASN A 354 -0.92 23.09 2.27
C ASN A 354 -1.81 22.33 3.26
N ALA A 355 -1.24 21.55 4.17
CA ALA A 355 -2.02 20.77 5.15
C ALA A 355 -2.88 21.69 6.03
N ASN A 356 -4.18 21.39 6.10
CA ASN A 356 -5.18 22.17 6.85
C ASN A 356 -5.22 23.68 6.53
N ARG A 357 -4.80 24.06 5.32
CA ARG A 357 -4.84 25.45 4.85
C ARG A 357 -6.18 25.79 4.23
N TRP A 358 -6.40 27.09 4.02
CA TRP A 358 -7.56 27.57 3.30
C TRP A 358 -7.62 26.96 1.90
N THR A 359 -8.83 26.56 1.49
CA THR A 359 -9.11 26.00 0.17
C THR A 359 -10.34 26.62 -0.47
N SER A 360 -10.39 26.60 -1.79
CA SER A 360 -11.58 26.82 -2.59
C SER A 360 -11.63 25.85 -3.74
N ALA A 361 -12.82 25.62 -4.31
CA ALA A 361 -12.98 24.83 -5.52
C ALA A 361 -14.01 25.50 -6.45
N THR A 362 -14.00 25.12 -7.73
CA THR A 362 -15.01 25.57 -8.72
C THR A 362 -16.41 25.16 -8.28
N THR A 363 -16.57 23.91 -7.86
CA THR A 363 -17.82 23.35 -7.32
C THR A 363 -17.52 22.32 -6.22
N ALA A 364 -18.55 21.96 -5.47
CA ALA A 364 -18.51 20.85 -4.51
C ALA A 364 -19.87 20.13 -4.48
N ALA A 365 -19.86 18.81 -4.50
CA ALA A 365 -21.06 17.98 -4.41
C ALA A 365 -21.49 17.84 -2.93
N GLY A 366 -22.64 18.38 -2.58
CA GLY A 366 -23.16 18.31 -1.20
C GLY A 366 -22.15 18.80 -0.17
N ASN A 367 -21.85 18.00 0.83
CA ASN A 367 -20.90 18.31 1.90
C ASN A 367 -19.43 17.97 1.57
N LEU A 368 -19.15 17.47 0.36
CA LEU A 368 -17.82 17.03 -0.07
C LEU A 368 -16.96 18.24 -0.51
N SER A 369 -16.67 19.11 0.41
CA SER A 369 -16.00 20.40 0.18
C SER A 369 -14.50 20.24 -0.07
N SER A 370 -13.89 21.24 -0.70
CA SER A 370 -12.45 21.30 -1.00
C SER A 370 -11.54 21.11 0.21
N ARG A 371 -12.00 21.44 1.42
CA ARG A 371 -11.25 21.29 2.66
C ARG A 371 -10.93 19.81 2.97
N LEU A 372 -11.80 18.91 2.56
CA LEU A 372 -11.64 17.46 2.76
C LEU A 372 -10.51 16.85 1.92
N ALA A 373 -9.95 17.60 0.99
CA ALA A 373 -8.81 17.15 0.19
C ALA A 373 -7.44 17.61 0.75
N VAL A 374 -7.42 18.24 1.93
CA VAL A 374 -6.18 18.72 2.57
C VAL A 374 -6.19 18.51 4.09
N ASP A 375 -7.06 17.62 4.58
CA ASP A 375 -7.29 17.36 6.01
C ASP A 375 -6.48 16.19 6.56
N ASN A 376 -5.69 15.54 5.70
CA ASN A 376 -4.81 14.44 6.06
C ASN A 376 -5.58 13.16 6.51
N ASP A 377 -6.76 12.91 5.93
CA ASP A 377 -7.58 11.72 6.15
C ASP A 377 -7.98 11.07 4.81
N LEU A 378 -7.56 9.83 4.56
CA LEU A 378 -7.91 9.09 3.32
C LEU A 378 -9.40 8.72 3.20
N ARG A 379 -10.19 8.92 4.26
CA ARG A 379 -11.61 8.55 4.32
C ARG A 379 -12.54 9.71 3.98
N THR A 380 -12.02 10.89 3.83
CA THR A 380 -12.71 12.10 3.38
C THR A 380 -12.25 12.48 1.98
N TRP A 381 -13.03 13.24 1.22
CA TRP A 381 -12.61 13.70 -0.10
C TRP A 381 -13.40 14.95 -0.56
N TRP A 382 -12.77 15.72 -1.40
CA TRP A 382 -13.49 16.67 -2.24
C TRP A 382 -14.02 15.99 -3.48
N GLN A 383 -15.25 16.32 -3.88
CA GLN A 383 -15.86 15.89 -5.13
C GLN A 383 -16.49 17.08 -5.83
N PRO A 384 -16.14 17.37 -7.11
CA PRO A 384 -16.82 18.37 -7.90
C PRO A 384 -18.26 17.95 -8.19
N GLN A 385 -19.14 18.91 -8.48
CA GLN A 385 -20.49 18.62 -8.96
C GLN A 385 -20.43 17.94 -10.32
N VAL A 386 -21.40 17.07 -10.60
CA VAL A 386 -21.59 16.48 -11.92
C VAL A 386 -21.89 17.61 -12.91
N GLY A 387 -21.16 17.62 -14.03
CA GLY A 387 -21.30 18.67 -15.05
C GLY A 387 -20.37 19.87 -14.90
N ASP A 388 -19.53 19.92 -13.85
CA ASP A 388 -18.42 20.89 -13.80
C ASP A 388 -17.45 20.60 -14.95
N ALA A 389 -17.37 21.50 -15.92
CA ALA A 389 -16.59 21.31 -17.14
C ALA A 389 -15.08 21.44 -16.93
N ALA A 390 -14.66 22.11 -15.85
CA ALA A 390 -13.25 22.35 -15.53
C ALA A 390 -13.01 22.33 -14.01
N PRO A 391 -13.20 21.17 -13.37
CA PRO A 391 -13.07 21.09 -11.92
C PRO A 391 -11.68 21.51 -11.46
N ALA A 392 -11.63 22.43 -10.50
CA ALA A 392 -10.37 22.91 -9.94
C ALA A 392 -10.47 23.12 -8.44
N LEU A 393 -9.41 22.74 -7.74
CA LEU A 393 -9.22 22.93 -6.30
C LEU A 393 -7.98 23.77 -6.06
N THR A 394 -8.14 24.88 -5.34
CA THR A 394 -7.05 25.77 -4.94
C THR A 394 -6.81 25.65 -3.44
N SER A 395 -5.55 25.57 -3.03
CA SER A 395 -5.14 25.57 -1.64
C SER A 395 -4.06 26.62 -1.39
N ALA A 396 -4.18 27.39 -0.32
CA ALA A 396 -3.11 28.25 0.14
C ALA A 396 -1.90 27.43 0.59
N LEU A 397 -0.70 27.96 0.37
CA LEU A 397 0.55 27.39 0.86
C LEU A 397 1.04 28.17 2.10
N VAL A 398 1.98 27.59 2.83
CA VAL A 398 2.77 28.35 3.81
C VAL A 398 3.49 29.53 3.10
N SER A 399 3.73 30.62 3.81
CA SER A 399 4.39 31.80 3.20
C SER A 399 5.79 31.46 2.67
N ASN A 400 6.13 32.04 1.52
CA ASN A 400 7.44 31.87 0.86
C ASN A 400 7.83 30.40 0.64
N ALA A 401 6.87 29.58 0.22
CA ALA A 401 7.10 28.17 -0.05
C ALA A 401 7.79 27.95 -1.40
N THR A 402 8.66 26.92 -1.46
CA THR A 402 9.17 26.36 -2.71
C THR A 402 8.61 24.96 -2.85
N VAL A 403 7.72 24.76 -3.82
CA VAL A 403 7.11 23.47 -4.15
C VAL A 403 8.16 22.56 -4.80
N ARG A 404 8.20 21.29 -4.39
CA ARG A 404 9.15 20.26 -4.86
C ARG A 404 8.48 19.01 -5.37
N ALA A 405 7.33 18.63 -4.77
CA ALA A 405 6.60 17.44 -5.15
C ALA A 405 5.09 17.59 -4.86
N ILE A 406 4.31 16.77 -5.53
CA ILE A 406 2.85 16.72 -5.44
C ILE A 406 2.44 15.27 -5.19
N ARG A 407 1.50 15.06 -4.25
CA ARG A 407 0.78 13.80 -4.10
C ARG A 407 -0.70 14.06 -4.24
N ILE A 408 -1.37 13.26 -5.08
CA ILE A 408 -2.84 13.24 -5.20
C ILE A 408 -3.31 11.82 -4.92
N VAL A 409 -4.25 11.67 -4.01
CA VAL A 409 -4.96 10.42 -3.78
C VAL A 409 -6.36 10.56 -4.35
N TRP A 410 -6.63 9.83 -5.42
CA TRP A 410 -7.90 9.87 -6.15
C TRP A 410 -8.94 8.94 -5.54
N ARG A 411 -10.19 9.19 -5.91
CA ARG A 411 -11.32 8.27 -5.74
C ARG A 411 -12.06 8.15 -7.07
N ASP A 412 -12.38 6.92 -7.45
CA ASP A 412 -13.14 6.59 -8.66
C ASP A 412 -14.65 6.57 -8.33
N ILE A 413 -15.27 7.74 -8.23
CA ILE A 413 -16.69 7.82 -7.88
C ILE A 413 -17.56 7.28 -9.02
N GLY A 414 -18.38 6.29 -8.70
CA GLY A 414 -19.24 5.59 -9.67
C GLY A 414 -18.57 4.40 -10.35
N LEU A 415 -17.38 3.98 -9.86
CA LEU A 415 -16.71 2.77 -10.36
C LEU A 415 -17.64 1.57 -10.32
N ASN A 416 -17.85 0.93 -11.49
CA ASN A 416 -18.67 -0.26 -11.62
C ASN A 416 -18.28 -1.03 -12.90
N THR A 417 -17.42 -2.01 -12.74
CA THR A 417 -16.87 -2.80 -13.86
C THR A 417 -17.95 -3.64 -14.57
N ALA A 418 -19.00 -4.07 -13.86
CA ALA A 418 -20.14 -4.77 -14.46
C ALA A 418 -20.95 -3.87 -15.42
N LYS A 419 -20.88 -2.55 -15.21
CA LYS A 419 -21.48 -1.56 -16.13
C LYS A 419 -20.49 -0.99 -17.14
N GLY A 420 -19.26 -1.55 -17.21
CA GLY A 420 -18.19 -1.07 -18.08
C GLY A 420 -17.52 0.23 -17.61
N LEU A 421 -17.73 0.62 -16.35
CA LEU A 421 -17.06 1.77 -15.73
C LEU A 421 -15.81 1.25 -15.01
N ALA A 422 -14.67 1.36 -15.65
CA ALA A 422 -13.40 0.80 -15.21
C ALA A 422 -12.41 1.88 -14.78
N PRO A 423 -11.43 1.55 -13.93
CA PRO A 423 -10.30 2.43 -13.63
C PRO A 423 -9.55 2.87 -14.88
N GLY A 424 -8.83 3.98 -14.78
CA GLY A 424 -8.01 4.51 -15.86
C GLY A 424 -7.32 5.81 -15.43
N PRO A 425 -6.65 6.48 -16.37
CA PRO A 425 -5.85 7.66 -16.06
C PRO A 425 -6.71 8.86 -15.68
N PHE A 426 -6.36 9.50 -14.56
CA PHE A 426 -6.75 10.87 -14.29
C PHE A 426 -5.78 11.80 -15.02
N ARG A 427 -6.32 12.81 -15.73
CA ARG A 427 -5.55 13.82 -16.43
C ARG A 427 -5.72 15.15 -15.71
N TYR A 428 -4.62 15.80 -15.40
CA TYR A 428 -4.64 17.01 -14.59
C TYR A 428 -3.38 17.84 -14.80
N LYS A 429 -3.41 19.07 -14.31
CA LYS A 429 -2.22 19.89 -14.08
C LYS A 429 -2.25 20.48 -12.69
N VAL A 430 -1.06 20.80 -12.15
CA VAL A 430 -0.92 21.56 -10.93
C VAL A 430 -0.18 22.85 -11.25
N GLU A 431 -0.77 23.95 -10.86
CA GLU A 431 -0.25 25.30 -11.04
C GLU A 431 0.07 25.90 -9.68
N VAL A 432 1.12 26.71 -9.60
CA VAL A 432 1.55 27.43 -8.42
C VAL A 432 1.44 28.93 -8.69
N GLN A 433 0.79 29.68 -7.80
CA GLN A 433 0.66 31.12 -7.90
C GLN A 433 1.94 31.79 -7.38
N ASN A 434 2.67 32.45 -8.27
CA ASN A 434 3.90 33.17 -7.90
C ASN A 434 3.62 34.50 -7.19
N ALA A 435 4.69 35.20 -6.79
CA ALA A 435 4.59 36.48 -6.07
C ALA A 435 3.90 37.58 -6.85
N SER A 436 3.87 37.51 -8.20
CA SER A 436 3.13 38.49 -9.03
C SER A 436 1.64 38.16 -9.19
N GLY A 437 1.17 37.04 -8.58
CA GLY A 437 -0.19 36.57 -8.73
C GLY A 437 -0.43 35.72 -9.99
N ALA A 438 0.58 35.51 -10.83
CA ALA A 438 0.47 34.68 -12.03
C ALA A 438 0.54 33.17 -11.66
N TRP A 439 -0.26 32.36 -12.36
CA TRP A 439 -0.24 30.92 -12.25
C TRP A 439 0.80 30.31 -13.21
N VAL A 440 1.71 29.52 -12.66
CA VAL A 440 2.78 28.81 -13.36
C VAL A 440 2.57 27.33 -13.23
N ILE A 441 2.65 26.59 -14.32
CA ILE A 441 2.52 25.12 -14.31
C ILE A 441 3.74 24.51 -13.61
N ALA A 442 3.53 23.85 -12.49
CA ALA A 442 4.53 23.10 -11.75
C ALA A 442 4.55 21.63 -12.17
N LEU A 443 3.40 21.06 -12.53
CA LEU A 443 3.26 19.68 -12.98
C LEU A 443 2.15 19.60 -14.04
N ASP A 444 2.44 18.95 -15.17
CA ASP A 444 1.47 18.66 -16.22
C ASP A 444 1.33 17.16 -16.47
N ARG A 445 0.14 16.63 -16.26
CA ARG A 445 -0.28 15.26 -16.52
C ARG A 445 -1.46 15.20 -17.49
N GLY A 446 -1.66 16.24 -18.28
CA GLY A 446 -2.78 16.36 -19.22
C GLY A 446 -2.81 15.29 -20.31
N SER A 447 -1.66 14.74 -20.69
CA SER A 447 -1.52 13.65 -21.66
C SER A 447 -1.30 12.27 -21.03
N SER A 448 -1.46 12.11 -19.70
CA SER A 448 -1.20 10.83 -19.02
C SER A 448 -2.10 9.72 -19.54
N THR A 449 -1.47 8.57 -19.80
CA THR A 449 -2.12 7.29 -20.12
C THR A 449 -1.97 6.27 -18.99
N GLU A 450 -1.25 6.63 -17.92
CA GLU A 450 -0.98 5.77 -16.78
C GLU A 450 -2.11 5.87 -15.75
N ASP A 451 -2.56 4.74 -15.26
CA ASP A 451 -3.55 4.66 -14.18
C ASP A 451 -2.85 4.67 -12.81
N PHE A 452 -2.94 5.78 -12.10
CA PHE A 452 -2.47 5.95 -10.73
C PHE A 452 -3.62 6.38 -9.83
N LEU A 453 -4.05 5.50 -8.90
CA LEU A 453 -4.97 5.88 -7.83
C LEU A 453 -4.29 6.82 -6.82
N ILE A 454 -2.99 6.60 -6.59
CA ILE A 454 -2.12 7.48 -5.83
C ILE A 454 -1.05 7.96 -6.80
N ASP A 455 -1.06 9.24 -7.13
CA ASP A 455 -0.07 9.82 -8.03
C ASP A 455 0.86 10.75 -7.24
N TYR A 456 2.11 10.34 -7.08
CA TYR A 456 3.16 11.11 -6.45
C TYR A 456 4.21 11.49 -7.51
N ARG A 457 4.48 12.78 -7.65
CA ARG A 457 5.44 13.30 -8.65
C ARG A 457 6.31 14.40 -8.04
N GLU A 458 7.59 14.33 -8.33
CA GLU A 458 8.47 15.48 -8.17
C GLU A 458 8.23 16.48 -9.31
N CYS A 459 8.43 17.75 -9.03
CA CYS A 459 8.30 18.82 -10.01
C CYS A 459 9.48 19.79 -9.94
N SER A 460 9.64 20.61 -10.98
CA SER A 460 10.63 21.68 -10.96
C SER A 460 10.37 22.63 -9.79
N PRO A 461 11.40 23.04 -9.05
CA PRO A 461 11.24 23.96 -7.91
C PRO A 461 10.48 25.22 -8.31
N THR A 462 9.32 25.44 -7.70
CA THR A 462 8.44 26.57 -8.01
C THR A 462 8.04 27.30 -6.75
N SER A 463 8.41 28.58 -6.63
CA SER A 463 8.05 29.39 -5.46
C SER A 463 6.67 30.00 -5.62
N GLY A 464 5.87 29.98 -4.53
CA GLY A 464 4.54 30.56 -4.56
C GLY A 464 3.80 30.57 -3.24
N THR A 465 2.56 31.08 -3.30
CA THR A 465 1.68 31.31 -2.14
C THR A 465 0.42 30.47 -2.16
N ALA A 466 0.07 29.90 -3.31
CA ALA A 466 -1.04 28.98 -3.49
C ALA A 466 -0.72 27.94 -4.56
N ALA A 467 -1.35 26.76 -4.47
CA ALA A 467 -1.33 25.75 -5.50
C ALA A 467 -2.74 25.42 -5.96
N ARG A 468 -2.91 25.13 -7.26
CA ARG A 468 -4.19 24.79 -7.86
C ARG A 468 -4.07 23.48 -8.64
N LEU A 469 -4.89 22.50 -8.25
CA LEU A 469 -5.14 21.29 -9.04
C LEU A 469 -6.24 21.58 -10.04
N VAL A 470 -5.99 21.40 -11.33
CA VAL A 470 -6.99 21.52 -12.41
C VAL A 470 -7.17 20.14 -13.04
N ILE A 471 -8.37 19.58 -12.97
CA ILE A 471 -8.70 18.28 -13.52
C ILE A 471 -9.08 18.46 -14.99
N LEU A 472 -8.34 17.81 -15.89
CA LEU A 472 -8.51 17.88 -17.35
C LEU A 472 -9.27 16.69 -17.90
N GLY A 473 -9.39 15.60 -17.13
CA GLY A 473 -10.12 14.42 -17.51
C GLY A 473 -10.06 13.30 -16.48
N ALA A 474 -11.06 12.45 -16.51
CA ALA A 474 -11.19 11.25 -15.69
C ALA A 474 -11.51 10.04 -16.57
N PRO A 475 -11.42 8.80 -16.08
CA PRO A 475 -11.90 7.63 -16.78
C PRO A 475 -13.37 7.79 -17.18
N LYS A 476 -13.76 7.20 -18.32
CA LYS A 476 -15.10 7.34 -18.86
C LYS A 476 -16.19 6.95 -17.84
N GLY A 477 -17.10 7.87 -17.56
CA GLY A 477 -18.21 7.66 -16.62
C GLY A 477 -17.83 7.70 -15.13
N ILE A 478 -16.57 7.96 -14.80
CA ILE A 478 -16.06 8.13 -13.44
C ILE A 478 -16.07 9.62 -13.10
N THR A 479 -16.61 9.96 -11.94
CA THR A 479 -16.45 11.30 -11.36
C THR A 479 -15.18 11.32 -10.51
N PRO A 480 -14.25 12.26 -10.73
CA PRO A 480 -13.03 12.33 -9.92
C PRO A 480 -13.36 12.81 -8.50
N GLY A 481 -13.02 12.01 -7.49
CA GLY A 481 -12.89 12.46 -6.10
C GLY A 481 -11.43 12.67 -5.74
N VAL A 482 -11.11 13.61 -4.87
CA VAL A 482 -9.76 13.85 -4.37
C VAL A 482 -9.76 13.64 -2.86
N ALA A 483 -9.26 12.49 -2.41
CA ALA A 483 -9.15 12.18 -0.99
C ALA A 483 -8.03 13.00 -0.33
N GLU A 484 -6.92 13.21 -1.05
CA GLU A 484 -5.85 14.06 -0.54
C GLU A 484 -5.11 14.75 -1.69
N PHE A 485 -4.89 16.04 -1.55
CA PHE A 485 -4.03 16.87 -2.41
C PHE A 485 -2.94 17.48 -1.56
N THR A 486 -1.77 16.86 -1.53
CA THR A 486 -0.63 17.34 -0.74
C THR A 486 0.42 17.97 -1.65
N VAL A 487 0.81 19.18 -1.32
CA VAL A 487 1.92 19.91 -1.96
C VAL A 487 3.11 19.87 -1.01
N PHE A 488 4.20 19.25 -1.43
CA PHE A 488 5.42 19.13 -0.63
C PHE A 488 6.48 20.11 -1.07
N GLY A 489 7.30 20.55 -0.13
CA GLY A 489 8.44 21.39 -0.42
C GLY A 489 9.10 22.00 0.80
N GLU A 490 9.77 23.11 0.59
CA GLU A 490 10.50 23.85 1.61
C GLU A 490 9.73 25.09 2.00
N ALA A 491 9.47 25.26 3.31
CA ALA A 491 9.04 26.56 3.85
C ALA A 491 10.28 27.45 4.00
N ALA A 492 10.15 28.75 3.72
CA ALA A 492 11.24 29.68 4.00
C ALA A 492 11.64 29.60 5.48
N LYS A 493 12.92 29.56 5.73
CA LYS A 493 13.43 29.71 7.11
C LYS A 493 12.98 31.10 7.62
N ARG A 494 12.35 31.10 8.77
CA ARG A 494 12.01 32.33 9.49
C ARG A 494 13.26 33.07 9.96
#